data_5ba4fd1761249f7bbf35aee65f6463c1
#
_entry.id   5ba4fd1761249f7bbf35aee65f6463c1
#
_cell.length_a   1.000
_cell.length_b   1.000
_cell.length_c   1.000
_cell.angle_alpha   90.00
_cell.angle_beta   90.00
_cell.angle_gamma   90.00
#
_symmetry.space_group_name_H-M   'P 1'
#
loop_
_entity.id
_entity.type
_entity.pdbx_description
1 polymer ?
#
loop_
_entity_poly.entity_id
_entity_poly.type
_entity_poly.pdbx_seq_one_letter_code
_entity_poly.pdbx_strand_id
1 'polypeptide(L)'
;MWHKKTRVFPRLFLTFIILILSLLTLTVFGSASYEETSGVPNTEETTTPSTEETTSPDNETNDNNNENLPVIKQGLIEEDGKIYFYNEDGTLFKAGYKEVKDADNNIKYYYFQEDGTAFTGGYKPFTKDGKRVYYFFKEDGTAFTDGYLNFEVAGKQYYFFFQNDGSAFIDGYKEIIIDGKTQYFYFLANGQGFNTGYKTVIIDGKKYYFYFNETGRAVTNELKSIPLGKRTAYMLFNEDGKAFTQGYKEVKNGNKTNYYYFLMNGQAFTTGYKIVKINGATEYFFFQNDGTAYTKGFKKVPFGNESYYYYFQKDGKACKSTWKTTSSNNSYYLQDNGRAAKNTFLKINKNLYYFNGSSVMKKDGWFKVGKGYYYAENNGCLVTNKVIEGYKLDSTGKSETKYRIIQLVNKHTNDSMSNQEKIKTLYNWVLTNNMTYLRTYEHTKSDWVWKDSWVDDMAKSQMDNNGGNCFRYAAFLGMLIREATGLPVMVYHGQTVGSSTPLTPHGWVTVYQDNVWYVYDVELDKFSNYDSSFLYKVPASKSNIHLQGVGTKLY
;
A
#
# COMPACT_ATOMS: atom_id res chain seq x y z
N MET A 1 18.30 45.05 -37.54
CA MET A 1 17.47 44.12 -38.35
C MET A 1 17.98 42.74 -38.14
N TRP A 2 17.18 41.93 -37.57
CA TRP A 2 16.99 40.47 -37.67
C TRP A 2 16.40 39.90 -36.36
N HIS A 3 15.29 39.32 -36.53
CA HIS A 3 14.21 38.91 -35.65
C HIS A 3 14.56 37.93 -34.53
N LYS A 4 14.00 38.19 -33.35
CA LYS A 4 13.67 37.24 -32.26
C LYS A 4 12.63 36.23 -32.79
N LYS A 5 12.90 34.95 -32.68
CA LYS A 5 11.89 33.90 -32.73
C LYS A 5 11.72 33.29 -31.32
N THR A 6 10.69 33.71 -30.65
CA THR A 6 10.09 33.06 -29.50
C THR A 6 9.46 31.76 -29.92
N ARG A 7 9.88 30.65 -29.36
CA ARG A 7 9.16 29.36 -29.45
C ARG A 7 8.24 29.24 -28.23
N VAL A 8 6.95 29.34 -28.51
CA VAL A 8 5.84 29.00 -27.62
C VAL A 8 5.72 27.46 -27.59
N PHE A 9 5.83 26.85 -26.42
CA PHE A 9 5.43 25.46 -26.20
C PHE A 9 3.95 25.42 -25.80
N PRO A 10 3.11 24.61 -26.42
CA PRO A 10 1.70 24.52 -26.05
C PRO A 10 1.52 23.69 -24.77
N ARG A 11 0.78 24.27 -23.83
CA ARG A 11 0.14 23.57 -22.72
C ARG A 11 -0.97 22.67 -23.28
N LEU A 12 -0.70 21.40 -23.51
CA LEU A 12 -1.75 20.40 -23.82
C LEU A 12 -1.23 19.00 -23.48
N PHE A 13 -1.07 18.69 -22.19
CA PHE A 13 -0.81 17.30 -21.74
C PHE A 13 -1.21 17.06 -20.29
N LEU A 14 -2.30 17.68 -19.80
CA LEU A 14 -2.77 17.41 -18.44
C LEU A 14 -4.29 17.12 -18.34
N THR A 15 -4.95 16.81 -19.43
CA THR A 15 -6.40 16.53 -19.42
C THR A 15 -6.78 15.13 -19.94
N PHE A 16 -5.82 14.24 -20.19
CA PHE A 16 -6.10 12.90 -20.74
C PHE A 16 -5.91 11.73 -19.76
N ILE A 17 -5.54 11.98 -18.51
CA ILE A 17 -5.34 10.90 -17.51
C ILE A 17 -6.54 10.73 -16.55
N ILE A 18 -7.52 11.62 -16.56
CA ILE A 18 -8.70 11.52 -15.68
C ILE A 18 -9.89 10.80 -16.37
N LEU A 19 -9.85 10.56 -17.67
CA LEU A 19 -10.97 9.93 -18.39
C LEU A 19 -10.80 8.43 -18.72
N ILE A 20 -9.72 7.78 -18.30
CA ILE A 20 -9.53 6.33 -18.52
C ILE A 20 -9.78 5.50 -17.25
N LEU A 21 -10.03 6.12 -16.10
CA LEU A 21 -10.36 5.39 -14.85
C LEU A 21 -11.87 5.27 -14.55
N SER A 22 -12.76 5.69 -15.45
CA SER A 22 -14.21 5.58 -15.26
C SER A 22 -14.92 4.61 -16.21
N LEU A 23 -14.21 3.83 -17.02
CA LEU A 23 -14.83 2.91 -18.01
C LEU A 23 -14.41 1.43 -17.88
N LEU A 24 -13.97 0.99 -16.70
CA LEU A 24 -13.61 -0.43 -16.48
C LEU A 24 -14.25 -1.02 -15.22
N THR A 25 -15.50 -0.64 -14.92
CA THR A 25 -16.30 -1.32 -13.89
C THR A 25 -17.72 -1.58 -14.35
N LEU A 26 -17.89 -2.16 -15.53
CA LEU A 26 -19.18 -2.74 -15.93
C LEU A 26 -18.95 -3.89 -16.89
N THR A 27 -18.58 -5.06 -16.37
CA THR A 27 -18.87 -6.33 -17.04
C THR A 27 -19.00 -7.42 -15.99
N VAL A 28 -20.22 -7.94 -15.95
CA VAL A 28 -20.64 -9.32 -15.76
C VAL A 28 -20.58 -9.86 -14.33
N PHE A 29 -21.68 -9.67 -13.64
CA PHE A 29 -22.20 -10.72 -12.77
C PHE A 29 -23.23 -11.53 -13.57
N GLY A 30 -22.79 -12.64 -14.12
CA GLY A 30 -23.67 -13.70 -14.58
C GLY A 30 -24.41 -14.28 -13.38
N SER A 31 -25.71 -14.01 -13.30
CA SER A 31 -26.64 -14.78 -12.50
C SER A 31 -26.72 -16.18 -13.12
N ALA A 32 -26.31 -17.18 -12.37
CA ALA A 32 -26.67 -18.56 -12.68
C ALA A 32 -28.17 -18.69 -12.47
N SER A 33 -28.91 -18.62 -13.54
CA SER A 33 -30.30 -19.05 -13.58
C SER A 33 -30.32 -20.57 -13.58
N TYR A 34 -30.88 -21.15 -12.55
CA TYR A 34 -31.32 -22.54 -12.58
C TYR A 34 -32.58 -22.59 -13.43
N GLU A 35 -32.51 -23.29 -14.54
CA GLU A 35 -33.67 -23.67 -15.34
C GLU A 35 -34.54 -24.65 -14.55
N GLU A 36 -35.77 -24.24 -14.27
CA GLU A 36 -36.86 -25.15 -13.90
C GLU A 36 -37.43 -25.75 -15.18
N THR A 37 -37.26 -27.05 -15.35
CA THR A 37 -38.03 -27.82 -16.30
C THR A 37 -39.42 -28.07 -15.70
N SER A 38 -40.41 -27.32 -16.11
CA SER A 38 -41.81 -27.64 -15.86
C SER A 38 -42.42 -28.26 -17.11
N GLY A 39 -42.73 -29.54 -17.02
CA GLY A 39 -43.65 -30.17 -17.95
C GLY A 39 -44.99 -30.43 -17.24
N VAL A 40 -46.01 -29.72 -17.62
CA VAL A 40 -47.38 -30.10 -17.34
C VAL A 40 -48.25 -29.67 -18.53
N PRO A 41 -49.04 -30.57 -19.11
CA PRO A 41 -49.96 -30.20 -20.17
C PRO A 41 -51.27 -29.60 -19.63
N ASN A 42 -51.67 -28.52 -20.26
CA ASN A 42 -53.04 -27.94 -20.18
C ASN A 42 -54.06 -28.92 -20.74
N THR A 43 -55.20 -28.99 -20.06
CA THR A 43 -56.51 -29.20 -20.73
C THR A 43 -57.51 -28.24 -20.10
N GLU A 44 -57.94 -27.29 -20.92
CA GLU A 44 -59.16 -26.53 -20.75
C GLU A 44 -60.39 -27.41 -20.94
N GLU A 45 -61.43 -27.16 -20.15
CA GLU A 45 -62.80 -27.21 -20.64
C GLU A 45 -63.72 -26.30 -19.80
N THR A 46 -64.19 -25.30 -20.47
CA THR A 46 -65.29 -24.40 -20.14
C THR A 46 -66.62 -25.11 -20.30
N THR A 47 -67.56 -24.88 -19.39
CA THR A 47 -68.95 -24.68 -19.72
C THR A 47 -69.74 -24.07 -18.55
N THR A 48 -70.29 -22.91 -18.76
CA THR A 48 -71.51 -22.35 -18.16
C THR A 48 -72.66 -22.49 -19.18
N PRO A 49 -73.85 -22.11 -18.93
CA PRO A 49 -74.74 -22.15 -17.77
C PRO A 49 -76.17 -22.68 -18.17
N SER A 50 -77.08 -22.69 -17.29
CA SER A 50 -78.42 -22.07 -17.55
C SER A 50 -79.40 -22.29 -16.39
N THR A 51 -79.98 -21.21 -16.03
CA THR A 51 -81.23 -21.05 -15.31
C THR A 51 -82.40 -21.78 -15.92
N GLU A 52 -83.31 -22.28 -15.09
CA GLU A 52 -84.79 -22.08 -15.27
C GLU A 52 -85.54 -22.37 -13.99
N GLU A 53 -86.47 -21.46 -13.72
CA GLU A 53 -87.52 -21.43 -12.73
C GLU A 53 -88.54 -22.56 -13.01
N THR A 54 -89.29 -23.02 -12.00
CA THR A 54 -90.68 -22.71 -11.79
C THR A 54 -91.42 -23.61 -10.78
N THR A 55 -92.16 -22.93 -9.92
CA THR A 55 -93.51 -23.22 -9.36
C THR A 55 -93.72 -24.36 -8.38
N SER A 56 -94.15 -23.90 -7.18
CA SER A 56 -95.04 -24.59 -6.23
C SER A 56 -96.41 -24.92 -6.87
N PRO A 57 -97.21 -25.85 -6.35
CA PRO A 57 -97.99 -25.52 -5.18
C PRO A 57 -98.32 -26.68 -4.21
N ASP A 58 -98.63 -26.24 -2.98
CA ASP A 58 -99.57 -26.74 -1.98
C ASP A 58 -100.00 -28.23 -1.95
N ASN A 59 -99.89 -28.90 -0.84
CA ASN A 59 -100.98 -29.14 0.10
C ASN A 59 -100.59 -29.95 1.33
N GLU A 60 -101.22 -29.61 2.40
CA GLU A 60 -101.26 -30.17 3.73
C GLU A 60 -101.31 -31.68 3.80
N THR A 61 -100.61 -32.24 4.81
CA THR A 61 -101.28 -33.04 5.87
C THR A 61 -100.34 -33.28 7.02
N ASN A 62 -100.88 -33.06 8.23
CA ASN A 62 -100.32 -33.48 9.52
C ASN A 62 -100.04 -34.95 9.56
N ASP A 63 -98.84 -35.33 10.07
CA ASP A 63 -98.71 -36.48 10.94
C ASP A 63 -97.47 -36.28 11.88
N ASN A 64 -97.76 -36.38 13.17
CA ASN A 64 -96.84 -36.44 14.24
C ASN A 64 -96.00 -37.72 14.13
N ASN A 65 -94.77 -37.62 13.68
CA ASN A 65 -93.75 -38.58 13.98
C ASN A 65 -92.48 -37.85 14.41
N ASN A 66 -92.14 -38.11 15.66
CA ASN A 66 -90.89 -37.64 16.30
C ASN A 66 -89.68 -38.38 15.64
N GLU A 67 -89.36 -37.99 14.40
CA GLU A 67 -88.18 -38.44 13.73
C GLU A 67 -87.03 -37.56 14.18
N ASN A 68 -85.93 -38.23 14.73
CA ASN A 68 -84.66 -37.64 14.92
C ASN A 68 -84.21 -36.89 13.65
N LEU A 69 -84.39 -35.60 13.63
CA LEU A 69 -83.78 -34.77 12.61
C LEU A 69 -82.30 -35.11 12.61
N PRO A 70 -81.73 -35.44 11.47
CA PRO A 70 -80.29 -35.71 11.42
C PRO A 70 -79.54 -34.49 11.96
N VAL A 71 -78.78 -34.71 13.01
CA VAL A 71 -77.86 -33.68 13.56
C VAL A 71 -76.98 -33.26 12.40
N ILE A 72 -77.21 -32.08 11.82
CA ILE A 72 -76.38 -31.52 10.75
C ILE A 72 -75.02 -31.26 11.35
N LYS A 73 -73.98 -32.01 10.86
CA LYS A 73 -72.59 -31.77 11.26
C LYS A 73 -72.18 -30.37 10.83
N GLN A 74 -71.63 -29.60 11.74
CA GLN A 74 -71.14 -28.23 11.46
C GLN A 74 -69.84 -27.96 12.21
N GLY A 75 -68.92 -27.21 11.58
CA GLY A 75 -67.64 -26.86 12.17
C GLY A 75 -66.58 -27.96 12.04
N LEU A 76 -65.57 -27.88 12.89
CA LEU A 76 -64.46 -28.84 12.92
C LEU A 76 -64.86 -30.09 13.66
N ILE A 77 -64.75 -31.24 12.99
CA ILE A 77 -65.14 -32.54 13.52
C ILE A 77 -64.01 -33.54 13.26
N GLU A 78 -63.64 -34.31 14.29
CA GLU A 78 -62.71 -35.42 14.18
C GLU A 78 -63.47 -36.72 14.06
N GLU A 79 -63.20 -37.47 13.00
CA GLU A 79 -63.82 -38.79 12.72
C GLU A 79 -62.69 -39.79 12.32
N ASP A 80 -62.65 -40.92 12.97
CA ASP A 80 -61.67 -42.00 12.72
C ASP A 80 -60.20 -41.44 12.70
N GLY A 81 -59.88 -40.51 13.62
CA GLY A 81 -58.54 -39.89 13.71
C GLY A 81 -58.21 -38.91 12.56
N LYS A 82 -59.21 -38.53 11.77
CA LYS A 82 -59.12 -37.55 10.70
C LYS A 82 -59.95 -36.30 11.01
N ILE A 83 -59.47 -35.15 10.64
CA ILE A 83 -60.10 -33.87 10.90
C ILE A 83 -60.79 -33.40 9.65
N TYR A 84 -62.10 -33.05 9.77
CA TYR A 84 -62.97 -32.54 8.72
C TYR A 84 -63.56 -31.18 9.15
N PHE A 85 -63.96 -30.39 8.14
CA PHE A 85 -64.73 -29.19 8.39
C PHE A 85 -66.06 -29.22 7.60
N TYR A 86 -67.14 -29.11 8.30
CA TYR A 86 -68.46 -29.01 7.69
C TYR A 86 -68.95 -27.54 7.74
N ASN A 87 -69.46 -27.07 6.60
CA ASN A 87 -70.07 -25.74 6.50
C ASN A 87 -71.40 -25.69 7.30
N GLU A 88 -71.95 -24.49 7.46
CA GLU A 88 -73.17 -24.26 8.21
C GLU A 88 -74.36 -25.02 7.61
N ASP A 89 -74.32 -25.30 6.31
CA ASP A 89 -75.36 -26.11 5.59
C ASP A 89 -75.10 -27.60 5.71
N GLY A 90 -74.09 -28.06 6.47
CA GLY A 90 -73.74 -29.45 6.62
C GLY A 90 -72.89 -30.04 5.49
N THR A 91 -72.55 -29.26 4.47
CA THR A 91 -71.68 -29.72 3.39
C THR A 91 -70.20 -29.82 3.85
N LEU A 92 -69.53 -30.87 3.38
CA LEU A 92 -68.10 -31.06 3.69
C LEU A 92 -67.25 -30.06 2.89
N PHE A 93 -66.43 -29.24 3.59
CA PHE A 93 -65.46 -28.36 2.99
C PHE A 93 -64.28 -29.17 2.45
N LYS A 94 -63.91 -28.92 1.18
CA LYS A 94 -62.83 -29.67 0.47
C LYS A 94 -61.90 -28.71 -0.25
N ALA A 95 -60.69 -29.19 -0.50
CA ALA A 95 -59.69 -28.58 -1.38
C ALA A 95 -59.39 -27.12 -1.14
N GLY A 96 -58.98 -26.72 0.09
CA GLY A 96 -58.70 -25.32 0.34
C GLY A 96 -58.25 -24.95 1.73
N TYR A 97 -57.88 -23.69 1.85
CA TYR A 97 -57.50 -23.06 3.10
C TYR A 97 -58.71 -22.57 3.85
N LYS A 98 -58.73 -22.74 5.16
CA LYS A 98 -59.86 -22.35 6.01
C LYS A 98 -59.33 -21.76 7.35
N GLU A 99 -59.89 -20.65 7.73
CA GLU A 99 -59.74 -20.04 9.05
C GLU A 99 -60.88 -20.54 9.93
N VAL A 100 -60.54 -21.10 11.07
CA VAL A 100 -61.51 -21.66 11.99
C VAL A 100 -61.28 -21.04 13.38
N LYS A 101 -62.32 -20.53 14.02
CA LYS A 101 -62.27 -20.04 15.40
C LYS A 101 -62.38 -21.21 16.36
N ASP A 102 -61.49 -21.29 17.33
CA ASP A 102 -61.58 -22.24 18.44
C ASP A 102 -62.56 -21.73 19.53
N ALA A 103 -62.79 -22.51 20.58
CA ALA A 103 -63.68 -22.19 21.69
C ALA A 103 -63.33 -20.87 22.40
N ASP A 104 -62.05 -20.48 22.37
CA ASP A 104 -61.53 -19.24 22.96
C ASP A 104 -61.48 -18.06 22.00
N ASN A 105 -62.14 -18.17 20.81
CA ASN A 105 -62.14 -17.19 19.71
C ASN A 105 -60.75 -16.99 19.02
N ASN A 106 -59.76 -17.82 19.26
CA ASN A 106 -58.49 -17.74 18.54
C ASN A 106 -58.68 -18.34 17.13
N ILE A 107 -58.07 -17.66 16.13
CA ILE A 107 -58.09 -18.16 14.77
C ILE A 107 -57.07 -19.26 14.62
N LYS A 108 -57.49 -20.43 14.15
CA LYS A 108 -56.68 -21.56 13.74
C LYS A 108 -56.75 -21.70 12.23
N TYR A 109 -55.69 -22.10 11.61
CA TYR A 109 -55.54 -22.16 10.16
C TYR A 109 -55.38 -23.62 9.74
N TYR A 110 -56.21 -24.08 8.78
CA TYR A 110 -56.23 -25.43 8.24
C TYR A 110 -56.16 -25.43 6.72
N TYR A 111 -55.70 -26.51 6.16
CA TYR A 111 -55.81 -26.80 4.74
C TYR A 111 -56.48 -28.15 4.57
N PHE A 112 -57.66 -28.16 3.93
CA PHE A 112 -58.39 -29.39 3.66
C PHE A 112 -58.06 -29.91 2.27
N GLN A 113 -57.90 -31.23 2.16
CA GLN A 113 -57.56 -31.92 0.93
C GLN A 113 -58.82 -32.19 0.09
N GLU A 114 -58.67 -32.80 -1.09
CA GLU A 114 -59.79 -33.08 -1.98
C GLU A 114 -60.81 -34.08 -1.42
N ASP A 115 -60.35 -35.00 -0.56
CA ASP A 115 -61.21 -35.89 0.17
C ASP A 115 -61.88 -35.28 1.41
N GLY A 116 -61.63 -34.04 1.69
CA GLY A 116 -62.14 -33.28 2.84
C GLY A 116 -61.38 -33.45 4.12
N THR A 117 -60.32 -34.23 4.15
CA THR A 117 -59.47 -34.38 5.35
C THR A 117 -58.51 -33.20 5.50
N ALA A 118 -58.25 -32.76 6.72
CA ALA A 118 -57.21 -31.78 6.98
C ALA A 118 -55.84 -32.35 6.62
N PHE A 119 -54.99 -31.54 5.99
CA PHE A 119 -53.61 -31.86 5.79
C PHE A 119 -52.86 -31.70 7.11
N THR A 120 -52.13 -32.76 7.50
CA THR A 120 -51.41 -32.82 8.77
C THR A 120 -49.92 -33.12 8.54
N GLY A 121 -49.08 -32.78 9.50
CA GLY A 121 -47.69 -33.21 9.62
C GLY A 121 -46.78 -32.79 8.48
N GLY A 122 -46.77 -31.50 8.07
CA GLY A 122 -45.79 -31.16 7.03
C GLY A 122 -45.91 -29.80 6.37
N TYR A 123 -45.03 -29.55 5.45
CA TYR A 123 -44.90 -28.34 4.65
C TYR A 123 -45.85 -28.44 3.42
N LYS A 124 -46.65 -27.39 3.22
CA LYS A 124 -47.61 -27.30 2.12
C LYS A 124 -47.58 -25.96 1.44
N PRO A 125 -47.18 -25.90 0.16
CA PRO A 125 -47.38 -24.72 -0.68
C PRO A 125 -48.74 -24.76 -1.34
N PHE A 126 -49.46 -23.63 -1.36
CA PHE A 126 -50.73 -23.47 -2.10
C PHE A 126 -50.94 -22.02 -2.57
N THR A 127 -51.97 -21.76 -3.33
CA THR A 127 -52.33 -20.41 -3.80
C THR A 127 -53.46 -19.87 -2.93
N LYS A 128 -53.21 -18.69 -2.30
CA LYS A 128 -54.20 -17.92 -1.54
C LYS A 128 -54.26 -16.54 -2.17
N ASP A 129 -55.45 -16.08 -2.57
CA ASP A 129 -55.69 -14.77 -3.19
C ASP A 129 -54.75 -14.47 -4.38
N GLY A 130 -54.55 -15.46 -5.23
CA GLY A 130 -53.68 -15.38 -6.42
C GLY A 130 -52.15 -15.38 -6.13
N LYS A 131 -51.73 -15.49 -4.86
CA LYS A 131 -50.33 -15.52 -4.45
C LYS A 131 -49.92 -16.90 -3.93
N ARG A 132 -48.75 -17.33 -4.29
CA ARG A 132 -48.13 -18.55 -3.71
C ARG A 132 -47.78 -18.31 -2.27
N VAL A 133 -48.30 -19.11 -1.35
CA VAL A 133 -48.04 -19.08 0.10
C VAL A 133 -47.53 -20.43 0.57
N TYR A 134 -46.88 -20.42 1.70
CA TYR A 134 -46.18 -21.58 2.25
C TYR A 134 -46.53 -21.69 3.72
N TYR A 135 -47.03 -22.87 4.15
CA TYR A 135 -47.42 -23.17 5.51
C TYR A 135 -46.77 -24.47 5.99
N PHE A 136 -46.68 -24.62 7.28
CA PHE A 136 -46.40 -25.89 7.90
C PHE A 136 -47.57 -26.27 8.82
N PHE A 137 -48.15 -27.40 8.59
CA PHE A 137 -49.26 -27.93 9.38
C PHE A 137 -48.72 -28.96 10.37
N LYS A 138 -49.15 -28.89 11.62
CA LYS A 138 -48.82 -29.83 12.68
C LYS A 138 -49.64 -31.12 12.52
N GLU A 139 -49.39 -32.10 13.39
CA GLU A 139 -50.10 -33.36 13.42
C GLU A 139 -51.60 -33.20 13.75
N ASP A 140 -51.97 -32.14 14.49
CA ASP A 140 -53.33 -31.75 14.80
C ASP A 140 -54.02 -30.96 13.65
N GLY A 141 -53.44 -30.87 12.48
CA GLY A 141 -53.91 -30.19 11.33
C GLY A 141 -53.85 -28.66 11.41
N THR A 142 -53.48 -28.09 12.54
CA THR A 142 -53.34 -26.63 12.65
C THR A 142 -52.02 -26.15 12.05
N ALA A 143 -52.05 -24.98 11.40
CA ALA A 143 -50.82 -24.35 10.93
C ALA A 143 -49.91 -23.93 12.11
N PHE A 144 -48.63 -24.09 11.95
CA PHE A 144 -47.62 -23.51 12.84
C PHE A 144 -47.60 -21.99 12.60
N THR A 145 -47.68 -21.22 13.69
CA THR A 145 -47.77 -19.74 13.63
C THR A 145 -46.65 -19.13 14.51
N ASP A 146 -46.27 -17.89 14.18
CA ASP A 146 -45.42 -17.00 14.98
C ASP A 146 -44.15 -17.65 15.52
N GLY A 147 -43.27 -18.08 14.61
CA GLY A 147 -42.02 -18.63 15.08
C GLY A 147 -41.08 -19.17 14.02
N TYR A 148 -39.87 -19.45 14.46
CA TYR A 148 -38.84 -20.13 13.69
C TYR A 148 -39.03 -21.64 13.82
N LEU A 149 -39.02 -22.32 12.69
CA LEU A 149 -39.15 -23.76 12.61
C LEU A 149 -38.07 -24.31 11.68
N ASN A 150 -37.37 -25.35 12.12
CA ASN A 150 -36.50 -26.17 11.28
C ASN A 150 -37.04 -27.61 11.24
N PHE A 151 -37.01 -28.19 10.06
CA PHE A 151 -37.46 -29.57 9.85
C PHE A 151 -36.68 -30.21 8.72
N GLU A 152 -36.67 -31.54 8.69
CA GLU A 152 -35.97 -32.31 7.69
C GLU A 152 -36.97 -32.94 6.70
N VAL A 153 -36.66 -32.81 5.41
CA VAL A 153 -37.37 -33.52 4.35
C VAL A 153 -36.35 -34.24 3.45
N ALA A 154 -36.47 -35.55 3.33
CA ALA A 154 -35.59 -36.38 2.50
C ALA A 154 -34.08 -36.14 2.79
N GLY A 155 -33.69 -36.06 4.05
CA GLY A 155 -32.30 -35.85 4.50
C GLY A 155 -31.77 -34.43 4.38
N LYS A 156 -32.61 -33.46 3.99
CA LYS A 156 -32.24 -32.06 3.85
C LYS A 156 -32.94 -31.20 4.88
N GLN A 157 -32.17 -30.41 5.59
CA GLN A 157 -32.68 -29.45 6.57
C GLN A 157 -33.25 -28.21 5.89
N TYR A 158 -34.42 -27.77 6.36
CA TYR A 158 -35.11 -26.58 5.92
C TYR A 158 -35.35 -25.66 7.10
N TYR A 159 -35.30 -24.36 6.87
CA TYR A 159 -35.43 -23.31 7.88
C TYR A 159 -36.48 -22.32 7.42
N PHE A 160 -37.52 -22.06 8.24
CA PHE A 160 -38.61 -21.12 7.94
C PHE A 160 -38.88 -20.24 9.15
N PHE A 161 -39.46 -19.11 8.90
CA PHE A 161 -40.14 -18.32 9.92
C PHE A 161 -41.61 -18.13 9.48
N PHE A 162 -42.52 -18.61 10.30
CA PHE A 162 -43.94 -18.49 10.07
C PHE A 162 -44.50 -17.28 10.82
N GLN A 163 -45.37 -16.52 10.17
CA GLN A 163 -46.00 -15.33 10.70
C GLN A 163 -47.24 -15.71 11.53
N ASN A 164 -47.89 -14.70 12.16
CA ASN A 164 -49.02 -14.94 13.02
C ASN A 164 -50.21 -15.55 12.26
N ASP A 165 -50.33 -15.32 10.93
CA ASP A 165 -51.34 -15.91 10.09
C ASP A 165 -50.97 -17.32 9.56
N GLY A 166 -49.85 -17.88 10.02
CA GLY A 166 -49.31 -19.16 9.61
C GLY A 166 -48.56 -19.15 8.28
N SER A 167 -48.56 -18.06 7.54
CA SER A 167 -47.78 -17.96 6.30
C SER A 167 -46.29 -17.80 6.58
N ALA A 168 -45.46 -18.44 5.75
CA ALA A 168 -44.01 -18.26 5.85
C ALA A 168 -43.62 -16.82 5.45
N PHE A 169 -42.72 -16.23 6.20
CA PHE A 169 -42.05 -14.99 5.82
C PHE A 169 -41.17 -15.27 4.59
N ILE A 170 -41.29 -14.43 3.55
CA ILE A 170 -40.64 -14.61 2.26
C ILE A 170 -39.81 -13.38 1.89
N ASP A 171 -38.76 -13.62 1.08
CA ASP A 171 -37.95 -12.62 0.36
C ASP A 171 -37.47 -11.45 1.21
N GLY A 172 -36.79 -11.74 2.32
CA GLY A 172 -36.35 -10.67 3.20
C GLY A 172 -35.40 -11.08 4.30
N TYR A 173 -34.81 -10.04 4.89
CA TYR A 173 -33.99 -10.13 6.10
C TYR A 173 -34.91 -10.10 7.34
N LYS A 174 -34.58 -10.92 8.32
CA LYS A 174 -35.32 -10.97 9.58
C LYS A 174 -34.41 -11.26 10.76
N GLU A 175 -34.63 -10.52 11.82
CA GLU A 175 -34.04 -10.74 13.14
C GLU A 175 -34.99 -11.63 13.95
N ILE A 176 -34.47 -12.70 14.54
CA ILE A 176 -35.25 -13.68 15.29
C ILE A 176 -34.55 -13.93 16.61
N ILE A 177 -35.29 -13.89 17.71
CA ILE A 177 -34.78 -14.26 19.03
C ILE A 177 -34.91 -15.77 19.20
N ILE A 178 -33.78 -16.47 19.34
CA ILE A 178 -33.71 -17.91 19.60
C ILE A 178 -32.86 -18.10 20.86
N ASP A 179 -33.40 -18.76 21.87
CA ASP A 179 -32.75 -19.00 23.17
C ASP A 179 -32.20 -17.71 23.80
N GLY A 180 -32.99 -16.64 23.75
CA GLY A 180 -32.66 -15.32 24.31
C GLY A 180 -31.59 -14.53 23.55
N LYS A 181 -31.14 -15.01 22.37
CA LYS A 181 -30.15 -14.34 21.52
C LYS A 181 -30.75 -13.94 20.18
N THR A 182 -30.47 -12.73 19.76
CA THR A 182 -30.83 -12.28 18.41
C THR A 182 -29.98 -13.01 17.38
N GLN A 183 -30.66 -13.65 16.43
CA GLN A 183 -30.07 -14.33 15.28
C GLN A 183 -30.57 -13.66 14.01
N TYR A 184 -29.78 -13.68 12.96
CA TYR A 184 -30.05 -12.95 11.73
C TYR A 184 -30.20 -13.92 10.57
N PHE A 185 -31.30 -13.81 9.81
CA PHE A 185 -31.65 -14.71 8.72
C PHE A 185 -32.01 -13.92 7.46
N TYR A 186 -31.91 -14.59 6.33
CA TYR A 186 -32.50 -14.13 5.08
C TYR A 186 -33.37 -15.25 4.50
N PHE A 187 -34.61 -14.97 4.24
CA PHE A 187 -35.55 -15.92 3.65
C PHE A 187 -35.69 -15.64 2.17
N LEU A 188 -35.74 -16.72 1.37
CA LEU A 188 -35.93 -16.67 -0.06
C LEU A 188 -37.41 -16.46 -0.43
N ALA A 189 -37.71 -16.25 -1.73
CA ALA A 189 -39.09 -16.10 -2.22
C ALA A 189 -39.98 -17.32 -1.97
N ASN A 190 -39.41 -18.50 -1.73
CA ASN A 190 -40.14 -19.72 -1.36
C ASN A 190 -40.25 -19.91 0.17
N GLY A 191 -39.89 -18.91 0.97
CA GLY A 191 -39.94 -18.96 2.43
C GLY A 191 -38.78 -19.69 3.09
N GLN A 192 -37.95 -20.40 2.33
CA GLN A 192 -36.79 -21.12 2.87
C GLN A 192 -35.68 -20.18 3.29
N GLY A 193 -35.10 -20.38 4.44
CA GLY A 193 -33.91 -19.66 4.88
C GLY A 193 -32.74 -19.91 3.94
N PHE A 194 -32.10 -18.82 3.49
CA PHE A 194 -30.86 -18.89 2.74
C PHE A 194 -29.75 -19.43 3.65
N ASN A 195 -29.17 -20.53 3.30
CA ASN A 195 -28.07 -21.16 4.02
C ASN A 195 -26.81 -21.26 3.17
N THR A 196 -25.68 -21.22 3.84
CA THR A 196 -24.34 -21.37 3.28
C THR A 196 -23.98 -20.40 2.18
N GLY A 197 -23.33 -19.31 2.56
CA GLY A 197 -22.65 -18.45 1.61
C GLY A 197 -22.84 -16.97 1.81
N TYR A 198 -22.22 -16.24 0.92
CA TYR A 198 -22.23 -14.78 0.87
C TYR A 198 -23.50 -14.28 0.19
N LYS A 199 -24.12 -13.26 0.79
CA LYS A 199 -25.30 -12.61 0.22
C LYS A 199 -25.29 -11.11 0.45
N THR A 200 -25.66 -10.36 -0.58
CA THR A 200 -25.98 -8.95 -0.47
C THR A 200 -27.45 -8.79 -0.13
N VAL A 201 -27.73 -8.05 0.91
CA VAL A 201 -29.09 -7.80 1.43
C VAL A 201 -29.35 -6.31 1.41
N ILE A 202 -30.54 -5.89 0.99
CA ILE A 202 -31.01 -4.50 1.06
C ILE A 202 -31.91 -4.37 2.28
N ILE A 203 -31.53 -3.48 3.21
CA ILE A 203 -32.33 -3.15 4.40
C ILE A 203 -32.52 -1.63 4.38
N ASP A 204 -33.75 -1.16 4.39
CA ASP A 204 -34.09 0.27 4.34
C ASP A 204 -33.38 1.04 3.21
N GLY A 205 -33.33 0.43 2.02
CA GLY A 205 -32.67 0.98 0.83
C GLY A 205 -31.15 0.96 0.83
N LYS A 206 -30.50 0.46 1.89
CA LYS A 206 -29.05 0.35 2.01
C LYS A 206 -28.58 -1.08 1.78
N LYS A 207 -27.44 -1.22 1.09
CA LYS A 207 -26.79 -2.52 0.85
C LYS A 207 -25.93 -2.92 2.04
N TYR A 208 -26.17 -4.14 2.52
CA TYR A 208 -25.36 -4.81 3.53
C TYR A 208 -24.88 -6.15 3.00
N TYR A 209 -23.83 -6.67 3.59
CA TYR A 209 -23.20 -7.91 3.15
C TYR A 209 -23.16 -8.86 4.33
N PHE A 210 -23.65 -10.08 4.11
CA PHE A 210 -23.74 -11.14 5.11
C PHE A 210 -23.07 -12.41 4.62
N TYR A 211 -22.68 -13.25 5.54
CA TYR A 211 -22.37 -14.65 5.27
C TYR A 211 -23.22 -15.52 6.17
N PHE A 212 -24.02 -16.37 5.57
CA PHE A 212 -24.88 -17.31 6.28
C PHE A 212 -24.20 -18.68 6.36
N ASN A 213 -24.29 -19.33 7.53
CA ASN A 213 -23.79 -20.66 7.75
C ASN A 213 -24.80 -21.75 7.30
N GLU A 214 -24.45 -23.00 7.48
CA GLU A 214 -25.27 -24.15 7.09
C GLU A 214 -26.63 -24.19 7.80
N THR A 215 -26.78 -23.54 8.95
CA THR A 215 -28.05 -23.43 9.69
C THR A 215 -28.86 -22.21 9.30
N GLY A 216 -28.50 -21.49 8.24
CA GLY A 216 -29.17 -20.29 7.78
C GLY A 216 -28.93 -19.04 8.64
N ARG A 217 -28.11 -19.12 9.68
CA ARG A 217 -27.79 -18.00 10.58
C ARG A 217 -26.64 -17.18 10.01
N ALA A 218 -26.75 -15.87 10.08
CA ALA A 218 -25.63 -15.01 9.74
C ALA A 218 -24.46 -15.21 10.72
N VAL A 219 -23.26 -15.24 10.18
CA VAL A 219 -22.02 -15.25 10.97
C VAL A 219 -21.83 -13.89 11.62
N THR A 220 -21.48 -13.86 12.90
CA THR A 220 -21.27 -12.66 13.71
C THR A 220 -19.91 -12.65 14.38
N ASN A 221 -19.32 -11.48 14.60
CA ASN A 221 -18.03 -11.28 15.29
C ASN A 221 -16.87 -12.16 14.77
N GLU A 222 -16.84 -12.41 13.47
CA GLU A 222 -15.87 -13.33 12.87
C GLU A 222 -15.28 -12.77 11.56
N LEU A 223 -13.98 -13.03 11.36
CA LEU A 223 -13.30 -12.82 10.08
C LEU A 223 -13.41 -14.10 9.24
N LYS A 224 -14.10 -14.02 8.12
CA LYS A 224 -14.27 -15.13 7.16
C LYS A 224 -13.38 -14.95 5.93
N SER A 225 -12.80 -16.07 5.47
CA SER A 225 -12.25 -16.20 4.14
C SER A 225 -13.33 -16.77 3.21
N ILE A 226 -13.68 -16.03 2.17
CA ILE A 226 -14.79 -16.35 1.27
C ILE A 226 -14.23 -16.59 -0.13
N PRO A 227 -14.38 -17.79 -0.70
CA PRO A 227 -13.98 -18.04 -2.08
C PRO A 227 -14.91 -17.27 -3.04
N LEU A 228 -14.33 -16.45 -3.89
CA LEU A 228 -15.02 -15.70 -4.94
C LEU A 228 -14.37 -16.02 -6.29
N GLY A 229 -14.77 -17.12 -6.89
CA GLY A 229 -14.16 -17.64 -8.10
C GLY A 229 -12.68 -18.00 -7.90
N LYS A 230 -11.76 -17.37 -8.65
CA LYS A 230 -10.32 -17.64 -8.56
C LYS A 230 -9.59 -16.91 -7.41
N ARG A 231 -10.29 -16.11 -6.63
CA ARG A 231 -9.72 -15.32 -5.52
C ARG A 231 -10.43 -15.63 -4.21
N THR A 232 -9.74 -15.36 -3.11
CA THR A 232 -10.32 -15.36 -1.76
C THR A 232 -10.53 -13.92 -1.30
N ALA A 233 -11.73 -13.59 -0.83
CA ALA A 233 -12.03 -12.37 -0.12
C ALA A 233 -12.02 -12.62 1.39
N TYR A 234 -11.55 -11.65 2.15
CA TYR A 234 -11.58 -11.67 3.61
C TYR A 234 -12.57 -10.60 4.06
N MET A 235 -13.55 -10.98 4.87
CA MET A 235 -14.59 -10.09 5.36
C MET A 235 -14.78 -10.27 6.87
N LEU A 236 -14.89 -9.16 7.58
CA LEU A 236 -15.16 -9.15 9.02
C LEU A 236 -16.65 -8.88 9.23
N PHE A 237 -17.33 -9.78 9.89
CA PHE A 237 -18.73 -9.62 10.26
C PHE A 237 -18.84 -9.11 11.70
N ASN A 238 -19.64 -8.08 11.88
CA ASN A 238 -19.90 -7.45 13.16
C ASN A 238 -20.88 -8.29 14.01
N GLU A 239 -21.22 -7.82 15.18
CA GLU A 239 -22.18 -8.42 16.11
C GLU A 239 -23.57 -8.59 15.48
N ASP A 240 -23.99 -7.66 14.61
CA ASP A 240 -25.26 -7.68 13.90
C ASP A 240 -25.23 -8.50 12.58
N GLY A 241 -24.18 -9.28 12.35
CA GLY A 241 -23.99 -10.10 11.16
C GLY A 241 -23.62 -9.33 9.89
N LYS A 242 -23.63 -8.00 9.92
CA LYS A 242 -23.24 -7.18 8.77
C LYS A 242 -21.73 -7.12 8.62
N ALA A 243 -21.24 -7.20 7.39
CA ALA A 243 -19.81 -7.02 7.15
C ALA A 243 -19.37 -5.60 7.51
N PHE A 244 -18.24 -5.47 8.19
CA PHE A 244 -17.57 -4.19 8.41
C PHE A 244 -17.12 -3.62 7.06
N THR A 245 -17.47 -2.37 6.79
CA THR A 245 -17.17 -1.68 5.53
C THR A 245 -16.35 -0.42 5.77
N GLN A 246 -15.51 -0.11 4.78
CA GLN A 246 -14.77 1.15 4.65
C GLN A 246 -14.01 1.59 5.91
N GLY A 247 -12.86 0.98 6.17
CA GLY A 247 -12.00 1.45 7.25
C GLY A 247 -10.90 0.49 7.65
N TYR A 248 -10.03 1.01 8.50
CA TYR A 248 -9.00 0.24 9.18
C TYR A 248 -9.58 -0.47 10.40
N LYS A 249 -9.18 -1.70 10.61
CA LYS A 249 -9.65 -2.50 11.75
C LYS A 249 -8.56 -3.44 12.26
N GLU A 250 -8.44 -3.48 13.58
CA GLU A 250 -7.68 -4.50 14.28
C GLU A 250 -8.55 -5.73 14.51
N VAL A 251 -8.04 -6.89 14.17
CA VAL A 251 -8.74 -8.16 14.37
C VAL A 251 -7.85 -9.09 15.18
N LYS A 252 -8.33 -9.46 16.35
CA LYS A 252 -7.67 -10.42 17.24
C LYS A 252 -8.02 -11.83 16.82
N ASN A 253 -7.01 -12.67 16.69
CA ASN A 253 -7.16 -14.11 16.49
C ASN A 253 -6.26 -14.83 17.52
N GLY A 254 -6.83 -15.25 18.63
CA GLY A 254 -6.09 -15.71 19.79
C GLY A 254 -5.13 -14.62 20.29
N ASN A 255 -3.86 -14.96 20.47
CA ASN A 255 -2.81 -14.03 20.94
C ASN A 255 -2.23 -13.13 19.83
N LYS A 256 -2.70 -13.25 18.60
CA LYS A 256 -2.20 -12.48 17.45
C LYS A 256 -3.19 -11.40 17.06
N THR A 257 -2.69 -10.16 16.97
CA THR A 257 -3.44 -9.04 16.39
C THR A 257 -3.01 -8.87 14.94
N ASN A 258 -3.96 -8.90 14.03
CA ASN A 258 -3.78 -8.59 12.62
C ASN A 258 -4.50 -7.28 12.30
N TYR A 259 -4.03 -6.60 11.27
CA TYR A 259 -4.52 -5.28 10.87
C TYR A 259 -5.01 -5.36 9.44
N TYR A 260 -6.24 -4.89 9.19
CA TYR A 260 -6.89 -4.94 7.89
C TYR A 260 -7.41 -3.56 7.49
N TYR A 261 -7.60 -3.35 6.21
CA TYR A 261 -8.39 -2.26 5.67
C TYR A 261 -9.51 -2.81 4.82
N PHE A 262 -10.74 -2.58 5.21
CA PHE A 262 -11.91 -3.04 4.47
C PHE A 262 -12.39 -1.98 3.48
N LEU A 263 -12.81 -2.41 2.31
CA LEU A 263 -13.38 -1.60 1.25
C LEU A 263 -14.89 -1.37 1.48
N MET A 264 -15.52 -0.52 0.67
CA MET A 264 -16.96 -0.24 0.75
C MET A 264 -17.82 -1.49 0.55
N ASN A 265 -17.33 -2.49 -0.15
CA ASN A 265 -18.01 -3.78 -0.37
C ASN A 265 -17.74 -4.81 0.73
N GLY A 266 -17.17 -4.41 1.85
CA GLY A 266 -16.82 -5.27 2.99
C GLY A 266 -15.62 -6.18 2.81
N GLN A 267 -15.00 -6.21 1.63
CA GLN A 267 -13.81 -7.04 1.38
C GLN A 267 -12.54 -6.34 1.90
N ALA A 268 -11.66 -7.08 2.53
CA ALA A 268 -10.35 -6.57 2.90
C ALA A 268 -9.54 -6.20 1.64
N PHE A 269 -8.86 -5.06 1.69
CA PHE A 269 -7.89 -4.68 0.68
C PHE A 269 -6.69 -5.63 0.75
N THR A 270 -6.37 -6.26 -0.37
CA THR A 270 -5.26 -7.22 -0.48
C THR A 270 -4.18 -6.67 -1.40
N THR A 271 -2.96 -7.08 -1.18
CA THR A 271 -1.79 -6.88 -2.03
C THR A 271 -1.54 -5.43 -2.47
N GLY A 272 -0.80 -4.69 -1.67
CA GLY A 272 -0.29 -3.41 -2.10
C GLY A 272 -0.22 -2.33 -1.04
N TYR A 273 0.27 -1.20 -1.48
CA TYR A 273 0.41 0.00 -0.68
C TYR A 273 -0.93 0.75 -0.59
N LYS A 274 -1.24 1.25 0.60
CA LYS A 274 -2.45 2.04 0.83
C LYS A 274 -2.19 3.15 1.84
N ILE A 275 -2.74 4.31 1.52
CA ILE A 275 -2.80 5.45 2.44
C ILE A 275 -4.15 5.39 3.17
N VAL A 276 -4.09 5.48 4.48
CA VAL A 276 -5.27 5.38 5.36
C VAL A 276 -5.29 6.56 6.31
N LYS A 277 -6.44 7.18 6.50
CA LYS A 277 -6.64 8.17 7.57
C LYS A 277 -7.16 7.47 8.82
N ILE A 278 -6.42 7.63 9.93
CA ILE A 278 -6.80 7.10 11.25
C ILE A 278 -6.77 8.27 12.24
N ASN A 279 -7.89 8.58 12.84
CA ASN A 279 -8.05 9.70 13.77
C ASN A 279 -7.49 11.03 13.22
N GLY A 280 -7.76 11.31 11.94
CA GLY A 280 -7.27 12.50 11.24
C GLY A 280 -5.83 12.43 10.73
N ALA A 281 -4.99 11.54 11.25
CA ALA A 281 -3.62 11.35 10.81
C ALA A 281 -3.53 10.50 9.53
N THR A 282 -2.63 10.88 8.63
CA THR A 282 -2.33 10.07 7.44
C THR A 282 -1.32 9.00 7.79
N GLU A 283 -1.70 7.75 7.58
CA GLU A 283 -0.86 6.59 7.83
C GLU A 283 -0.66 5.78 6.54
N TYR A 284 0.44 5.06 6.47
CA TYR A 284 0.87 4.32 5.30
C TYR A 284 1.03 2.86 5.63
N PHE A 285 0.41 1.99 4.83
CA PHE A 285 0.40 0.54 5.03
C PHE A 285 0.82 -0.19 3.75
N PHE A 286 1.28 -1.41 3.94
CA PHE A 286 1.37 -2.39 2.87
C PHE A 286 0.59 -3.64 3.27
N PHE A 287 -0.45 -3.97 2.53
CA PHE A 287 -1.27 -5.15 2.78
C PHE A 287 -0.78 -6.34 1.95
N GLN A 288 -0.83 -7.53 2.54
CA GLN A 288 -0.43 -8.79 1.95
C GLN A 288 -1.60 -9.45 1.21
N ASN A 289 -1.36 -10.62 0.58
CA ASN A 289 -2.39 -11.33 -0.19
C ASN A 289 -3.56 -11.82 0.66
N ASP A 290 -3.32 -12.06 1.95
CA ASP A 290 -4.32 -12.45 2.93
C ASP A 290 -5.05 -11.25 3.57
N GLY A 291 -4.83 -10.04 3.06
CA GLY A 291 -5.40 -8.81 3.56
C GLY A 291 -4.76 -8.27 4.83
N THR A 292 -3.81 -8.97 5.44
CA THR A 292 -3.11 -8.49 6.65
C THR A 292 -2.09 -7.41 6.31
N ALA A 293 -1.96 -6.41 7.17
CA ALA A 293 -0.89 -5.43 7.04
C ALA A 293 0.49 -6.08 7.30
N TYR A 294 1.49 -5.68 6.52
CA TYR A 294 2.87 -6.09 6.72
C TYR A 294 3.45 -5.41 7.97
N THR A 295 4.03 -6.18 8.89
CA THR A 295 4.51 -5.71 10.22
C THR A 295 5.98 -6.03 10.50
N LYS A 296 6.75 -6.49 9.50
CA LYS A 296 8.08 -7.10 9.69
C LYS A 296 9.25 -6.18 9.37
N GLY A 297 9.15 -4.85 9.57
CA GLY A 297 10.27 -3.93 9.40
C GLY A 297 10.44 -3.43 7.96
N PHE A 298 11.66 -3.50 7.41
CA PHE A 298 11.94 -2.98 6.08
C PHE A 298 11.23 -3.76 4.97
N LYS A 299 10.61 -3.02 4.06
CA LYS A 299 10.01 -3.55 2.83
C LYS A 299 10.22 -2.59 1.67
N LYS A 300 10.67 -3.13 0.56
CA LYS A 300 10.74 -2.42 -0.72
C LYS A 300 9.36 -2.47 -1.37
N VAL A 301 8.78 -1.32 -1.62
CA VAL A 301 7.42 -1.16 -2.18
C VAL A 301 7.54 -0.58 -3.59
N PRO A 302 6.97 -1.23 -4.62
CA PRO A 302 6.99 -0.72 -5.98
C PRO A 302 5.99 0.42 -6.19
N PHE A 303 6.37 1.41 -7.03
CA PHE A 303 5.54 2.51 -7.51
C PHE A 303 5.83 2.74 -8.99
N GLY A 304 5.11 2.10 -9.87
CA GLY A 304 5.41 2.10 -11.30
C GLY A 304 6.81 1.54 -11.58
N ASN A 305 7.64 2.32 -12.29
CA ASN A 305 9.03 1.94 -12.61
C ASN A 305 10.02 2.16 -11.46
N GLU A 306 9.58 2.75 -10.36
CA GLU A 306 10.42 2.99 -9.19
C GLU A 306 10.04 2.11 -8.00
N SER A 307 10.88 2.12 -6.99
CA SER A 307 10.59 1.48 -5.72
C SER A 307 11.26 2.23 -4.58
N TYR A 308 10.59 2.21 -3.43
CA TYR A 308 11.05 2.88 -2.23
C TYR A 308 11.05 1.92 -1.05
N TYR A 309 11.98 2.11 -0.13
CA TYR A 309 11.98 1.40 1.14
C TYR A 309 11.08 2.11 2.14
N TYR A 310 10.33 1.31 2.89
CA TYR A 310 9.55 1.69 4.07
C TYR A 310 9.98 0.82 5.25
N TYR A 311 9.74 1.29 6.45
CA TYR A 311 9.86 0.48 7.66
C TYR A 311 8.50 0.40 8.34
N PHE A 312 7.89 -0.79 8.34
CA PHE A 312 6.59 -1.03 8.95
C PHE A 312 6.75 -1.53 10.38
N GLN A 313 6.00 -0.93 11.29
CA GLN A 313 5.97 -1.23 12.71
C GLN A 313 5.10 -2.46 13.00
N LYS A 314 5.03 -2.87 14.28
CA LYS A 314 4.22 -4.02 14.72
C LYS A 314 2.71 -3.82 14.49
N ASP A 315 2.24 -2.57 14.43
CA ASP A 315 0.86 -2.19 14.12
C ASP A 315 0.59 -2.01 12.61
N GLY A 316 1.55 -2.33 11.77
CA GLY A 316 1.47 -2.22 10.32
C GLY A 316 1.66 -0.82 9.76
N LYS A 317 1.78 0.22 10.59
CA LYS A 317 2.03 1.59 10.13
C LYS A 317 3.49 1.77 9.72
N ALA A 318 3.72 2.51 8.63
CA ALA A 318 5.06 2.91 8.27
C ALA A 318 5.61 3.96 9.25
N CYS A 319 6.88 3.82 9.64
CA CYS A 319 7.60 4.87 10.35
C CYS A 319 7.70 6.12 9.51
N LYS A 320 7.64 7.30 10.16
CA LYS A 320 7.76 8.63 9.53
C LYS A 320 8.76 9.48 10.30
N SER A 321 9.46 10.39 9.59
CA SER A 321 10.39 11.39 10.17
C SER A 321 11.36 10.80 11.21
N THR A 322 11.96 9.65 10.89
CA THR A 322 12.79 8.92 11.85
C THR A 322 13.90 8.12 11.18
N TRP A 323 14.96 7.88 11.92
CA TRP A 323 16.07 7.03 11.54
C TRP A 323 15.79 5.56 11.81
N LYS A 324 16.26 4.70 10.92
CA LYS A 324 16.34 3.25 11.12
C LYS A 324 17.68 2.73 10.62
N THR A 325 18.32 1.90 11.44
CA THR A 325 19.58 1.25 11.11
C THR A 325 19.39 -0.27 11.10
N THR A 326 19.94 -0.93 10.10
CA THR A 326 19.92 -2.40 10.00
C THR A 326 21.06 -3.01 10.84
N SER A 327 20.99 -4.33 11.04
CA SER A 327 22.10 -5.11 11.66
C SER A 327 23.43 -4.99 10.90
N SER A 328 23.37 -4.73 9.58
CA SER A 328 24.55 -4.46 8.73
C SER A 328 25.06 -3.02 8.84
N ASN A 329 24.62 -2.26 9.83
CA ASN A 329 24.99 -0.86 10.06
C ASN A 329 24.67 0.11 8.91
N ASN A 330 23.69 -0.24 8.05
CA ASN A 330 23.14 0.67 7.05
C ASN A 330 22.07 1.54 7.67
N SER A 331 22.21 2.86 7.58
CA SER A 331 21.27 3.82 8.12
C SER A 331 20.38 4.41 7.03
N TYR A 332 19.09 4.54 7.35
CA TYR A 332 18.02 5.06 6.49
C TYR A 332 17.28 6.16 7.24
N TYR A 333 16.81 7.15 6.53
CA TYR A 333 15.89 8.14 7.08
C TYR A 333 14.52 8.02 6.39
N LEU A 334 13.51 7.68 7.16
CA LEU A 334 12.12 7.62 6.72
C LEU A 334 11.55 9.03 6.79
N GLN A 335 11.18 9.58 5.65
CA GLN A 335 10.62 10.94 5.55
C GLN A 335 9.17 10.97 6.09
N ASP A 336 8.54 12.12 6.12
CA ASP A 336 7.16 12.33 6.60
C ASP A 336 6.11 11.51 5.83
N ASN A 337 6.40 11.19 4.56
CA ASN A 337 5.59 10.31 3.72
C ASN A 337 5.90 8.82 3.89
N GLY A 338 6.71 8.45 4.87
CA GLY A 338 7.14 7.09 5.19
C GLY A 338 8.20 6.50 4.25
N ARG A 339 8.56 7.18 3.15
CA ARG A 339 9.59 6.69 2.20
C ARG A 339 10.98 6.95 2.75
N ALA A 340 11.87 5.99 2.61
CA ALA A 340 13.29 6.23 2.84
C ALA A 340 13.83 7.23 1.80
N ALA A 341 14.61 8.20 2.27
CA ALA A 341 15.30 9.15 1.40
C ALA A 341 16.18 8.41 0.39
N LYS A 342 16.19 8.82 -0.89
CA LYS A 342 16.86 8.10 -1.99
C LYS A 342 17.44 9.09 -3.00
N ASN A 343 18.70 8.90 -3.41
CA ASN A 343 19.41 9.75 -4.37
C ASN A 343 19.28 11.25 -4.05
N THR A 344 19.43 11.64 -2.78
CA THR A 344 19.13 13.00 -2.37
C THR A 344 20.05 13.48 -1.24
N PHE A 345 20.29 14.78 -1.25
CA PHE A 345 20.79 15.50 -0.08
C PHE A 345 19.60 15.91 0.78
N LEU A 346 19.68 15.67 2.06
CA LEU A 346 18.60 15.99 2.99
C LEU A 346 19.16 16.66 4.24
N LYS A 347 18.60 17.83 4.57
CA LYS A 347 18.89 18.49 5.82
C LYS A 347 17.94 17.98 6.89
N ILE A 348 18.50 17.33 7.90
CA ILE A 348 17.76 16.78 9.04
C ILE A 348 18.26 17.52 10.27
N ASN A 349 17.37 18.26 10.91
CA ASN A 349 17.71 19.26 11.93
C ASN A 349 18.69 20.31 11.35
N LYS A 350 19.92 20.37 11.86
CA LYS A 350 20.94 21.33 11.40
C LYS A 350 21.96 20.70 10.45
N ASN A 351 21.99 19.36 10.33
CA ASN A 351 23.00 18.58 9.63
C ASN A 351 22.53 18.21 8.22
N LEU A 352 23.47 18.16 7.28
CA LEU A 352 23.27 17.73 5.91
C LEU A 352 23.73 16.28 5.76
N TYR A 353 22.94 15.46 5.05
CA TYR A 353 23.21 14.06 4.77
C TYR A 353 23.01 13.75 3.29
N TYR A 354 23.63 12.70 2.80
CA TYR A 354 23.34 12.16 1.48
C TYR A 354 22.91 10.70 1.55
N PHE A 355 21.83 10.39 0.84
CA PHE A 355 21.32 9.04 0.69
C PHE A 355 21.48 8.58 -0.77
N ASN A 356 22.09 7.40 -0.96
CA ASN A 356 22.38 6.87 -2.29
C ASN A 356 21.14 6.25 -2.97
N GLY A 357 21.31 5.65 -4.16
CA GLY A 357 20.26 4.99 -4.93
C GLY A 357 19.58 3.80 -4.23
N SER A 358 20.25 3.23 -3.24
CA SER A 358 19.70 2.18 -2.37
C SER A 358 19.12 2.73 -1.07
N SER A 359 18.93 4.05 -0.97
CA SER A 359 18.45 4.77 0.22
C SER A 359 19.37 4.67 1.45
N VAL A 360 20.60 4.20 1.29
CA VAL A 360 21.57 4.10 2.38
C VAL A 360 22.29 5.43 2.53
N MET A 361 22.40 5.91 3.77
CA MET A 361 23.18 7.09 4.13
C MET A 361 24.65 6.88 3.81
N LYS A 362 25.29 7.84 3.14
CA LYS A 362 26.74 7.89 2.98
C LYS A 362 27.42 8.33 4.27
N LYS A 363 28.53 7.69 4.60
CA LYS A 363 29.36 7.98 5.75
C LYS A 363 30.82 7.57 5.47
N ASP A 364 31.73 7.99 6.32
CA ASP A 364 33.14 7.61 6.31
C ASP A 364 33.88 7.94 5.02
N GLY A 365 34.18 9.23 4.81
CA GLY A 365 35.08 9.68 3.78
C GLY A 365 34.48 10.32 2.54
N TRP A 366 35.30 10.40 1.50
CA TRP A 366 34.95 11.04 0.23
C TRP A 366 34.01 10.19 -0.63
N PHE A 367 33.06 10.85 -1.27
CA PHE A 367 32.19 10.24 -2.28
C PHE A 367 31.80 11.24 -3.36
N LYS A 368 31.48 10.72 -4.54
CA LYS A 368 31.11 11.52 -5.72
C LYS A 368 29.59 11.54 -5.93
N VAL A 369 29.05 12.71 -6.21
CA VAL A 369 27.67 12.91 -6.72
C VAL A 369 27.72 13.89 -7.89
N GLY A 370 27.35 13.46 -9.06
CA GLY A 370 27.40 14.27 -10.29
C GLY A 370 28.82 14.81 -10.55
N LYS A 371 28.94 16.13 -10.67
CA LYS A 371 30.21 16.84 -10.88
C LYS A 371 30.79 17.43 -9.58
N GLY A 372 30.65 16.73 -8.44
CA GLY A 372 31.17 17.16 -7.16
C GLY A 372 31.63 15.99 -6.31
N TYR A 373 32.59 16.27 -5.44
CA TYR A 373 32.99 15.40 -4.34
C TYR A 373 32.53 15.99 -3.02
N TYR A 374 32.16 15.11 -2.10
CA TYR A 374 31.61 15.43 -0.79
C TYR A 374 32.32 14.58 0.25
N TYR A 375 32.44 15.09 1.47
CA TYR A 375 33.01 14.31 2.58
C TYR A 375 31.97 14.11 3.66
N ALA A 376 31.73 12.85 4.04
CA ALA A 376 30.88 12.48 5.16
C ALA A 376 31.70 12.00 6.35
N GLU A 377 31.39 12.48 7.53
CA GLU A 377 31.93 11.95 8.78
C GLU A 377 31.39 10.54 9.04
N ASN A 378 31.91 9.85 10.06
CA ASN A 378 31.47 8.52 10.44
C ASN A 378 30.00 8.44 10.90
N ASN A 379 29.44 9.54 11.38
CA ASN A 379 28.02 9.69 11.71
C ASN A 379 27.14 10.02 10.51
N GLY A 380 27.73 10.19 9.32
CA GLY A 380 27.09 10.53 8.06
C GLY A 380 26.85 12.03 7.83
N CYS A 381 27.18 12.90 8.79
CA CYS A 381 27.07 14.33 8.59
C CYS A 381 28.05 14.79 7.50
N LEU A 382 27.54 15.56 6.53
CA LEU A 382 28.41 16.13 5.50
C LEU A 382 29.16 17.33 6.07
N VAL A 383 30.46 17.36 5.82
CA VAL A 383 31.32 18.49 6.15
C VAL A 383 31.03 19.63 5.19
N THR A 384 30.81 20.82 5.72
CA THR A 384 30.56 22.06 4.96
C THR A 384 31.44 23.19 5.45
N ASN A 385 31.84 24.12 4.56
CA ASN A 385 32.66 25.32 4.89
C ASN A 385 33.96 24.99 5.65
N LYS A 386 34.58 23.86 5.34
CA LYS A 386 35.84 23.40 5.94
C LYS A 386 36.81 22.90 4.86
N VAL A 387 38.02 22.69 5.27
CA VAL A 387 39.08 22.07 4.45
C VAL A 387 39.32 20.66 4.96
N ILE A 388 39.30 19.67 4.07
CA ILE A 388 39.65 18.28 4.36
C ILE A 388 40.73 17.83 3.36
N GLU A 389 41.82 17.34 3.86
CA GLU A 389 42.96 16.87 3.04
C GLU A 389 43.38 17.90 1.97
N GLY A 390 43.40 19.17 2.33
CA GLY A 390 43.75 20.27 1.44
C GLY A 390 42.62 20.75 0.51
N TYR A 391 41.46 20.06 0.43
CA TYR A 391 40.34 20.44 -0.39
C TYR A 391 39.29 21.24 0.39
N LYS A 392 38.88 22.36 -0.17
CA LYS A 392 37.84 23.19 0.37
C LYS A 392 36.46 22.62 0.03
N LEU A 393 35.61 22.53 1.03
CA LEU A 393 34.21 22.19 0.92
C LEU A 393 33.39 23.47 1.09
N ASP A 394 32.49 23.75 0.15
CA ASP A 394 31.63 24.93 0.18
C ASP A 394 30.46 24.78 1.18
N SER A 395 29.55 25.73 1.22
CA SER A 395 28.37 25.72 2.09
C SER A 395 27.41 24.56 1.80
N THR A 396 27.50 23.94 0.63
CA THR A 396 26.72 22.75 0.22
C THR A 396 27.48 21.45 0.49
N GLY A 397 28.71 21.52 1.00
CA GLY A 397 29.60 20.39 1.23
C GLY A 397 30.31 19.88 -0.03
N LYS A 398 30.25 20.63 -1.14
CA LYS A 398 30.84 20.25 -2.42
C LYS A 398 32.29 20.76 -2.53
N SER A 399 33.20 19.87 -3.00
CA SER A 399 34.51 20.25 -3.51
C SER A 399 34.54 20.17 -5.03
N GLU A 400 34.62 21.33 -5.70
CA GLU A 400 34.80 21.41 -7.15
C GLU A 400 36.24 21.11 -7.56
N THR A 401 37.21 21.64 -6.79
CA THR A 401 38.63 21.44 -7.04
C THR A 401 38.97 19.95 -7.08
N LYS A 402 38.54 19.17 -6.08
CA LYS A 402 38.78 17.71 -6.06
C LYS A 402 38.23 17.02 -7.31
N TYR A 403 37.03 17.40 -7.75
CA TYR A 403 36.46 16.84 -8.98
C TYR A 403 37.36 17.14 -10.19
N ARG A 404 37.79 18.39 -10.36
CA ARG A 404 38.65 18.80 -11.48
C ARG A 404 40.01 18.11 -11.47
N ILE A 405 40.68 18.05 -10.31
CA ILE A 405 41.96 17.37 -10.13
C ILE A 405 41.85 15.88 -10.52
N ILE A 406 40.82 15.17 -10.02
CA ILE A 406 40.62 13.76 -10.37
C ILE A 406 40.38 13.56 -11.86
N GLN A 407 39.67 14.49 -12.52
CA GLN A 407 39.49 14.42 -13.98
C GLN A 407 40.82 14.55 -14.72
N LEU A 408 41.74 15.40 -14.25
CA LEU A 408 43.07 15.56 -14.84
C LEU A 408 43.96 14.33 -14.58
N VAL A 409 43.91 13.81 -13.35
CA VAL A 409 44.62 12.56 -13.02
C VAL A 409 44.21 11.42 -13.93
N ASN A 410 42.90 11.18 -14.04
CA ASN A 410 42.35 10.11 -14.89
C ASN A 410 42.62 10.30 -16.39
N LYS A 411 42.84 11.53 -16.82
CA LYS A 411 43.21 11.86 -18.22
C LYS A 411 44.68 11.49 -18.53
N HIS A 412 45.57 11.63 -17.56
CA HIS A 412 47.02 11.52 -17.76
C HIS A 412 47.66 10.26 -17.16
N THR A 413 46.93 9.58 -16.26
CA THR A 413 47.40 8.35 -15.60
C THR A 413 46.37 7.24 -15.65
N ASN A 414 46.77 6.00 -15.39
CA ASN A 414 45.91 4.84 -15.29
C ASN A 414 46.38 3.88 -14.17
N ASP A 415 45.56 2.86 -13.88
CA ASP A 415 45.78 1.94 -12.77
C ASP A 415 46.99 0.98 -12.98
N SER A 416 47.47 0.80 -14.22
CA SER A 416 48.63 -0.03 -14.52
C SER A 416 49.98 0.65 -14.23
N MET A 417 49.97 1.98 -14.05
CA MET A 417 51.16 2.76 -13.74
C MET A 417 51.52 2.61 -12.27
N SER A 418 52.79 2.42 -11.99
CA SER A 418 53.36 2.55 -10.63
C SER A 418 53.26 3.99 -10.13
N ASN A 419 53.34 4.18 -8.82
CA ASN A 419 53.32 5.52 -8.23
C ASN A 419 54.40 6.43 -8.81
N GLN A 420 55.59 5.89 -9.07
CA GLN A 420 56.71 6.65 -9.66
C GLN A 420 56.39 7.07 -11.10
N GLU A 421 55.79 6.19 -11.88
CA GLU A 421 55.36 6.51 -13.26
C GLU A 421 54.25 7.58 -13.28
N LYS A 422 53.28 7.46 -12.38
CA LYS A 422 52.21 8.47 -12.23
C LYS A 422 52.78 9.84 -11.89
N ILE A 423 53.71 9.92 -10.91
CA ILE A 423 54.36 11.17 -10.51
C ILE A 423 55.15 11.76 -11.71
N LYS A 424 55.95 10.93 -12.37
CA LYS A 424 56.77 11.36 -13.52
C LYS A 424 55.88 11.89 -14.66
N THR A 425 54.83 11.18 -14.97
CA THR A 425 53.87 11.57 -16.02
C THR A 425 53.20 12.91 -15.71
N LEU A 426 52.72 13.09 -14.48
CA LEU A 426 52.04 14.33 -14.08
C LEU A 426 53.02 15.49 -13.98
N TYR A 427 54.24 15.27 -13.45
CA TYR A 427 55.28 16.27 -13.39
C TYR A 427 55.64 16.74 -14.80
N ASN A 428 55.96 15.82 -15.72
CA ASN A 428 56.32 16.14 -17.09
C ASN A 428 55.17 16.81 -17.82
N TRP A 429 53.94 16.41 -17.57
CA TRP A 429 52.77 17.08 -18.17
C TRP A 429 52.67 18.55 -17.69
N VAL A 430 52.83 18.84 -16.40
CA VAL A 430 52.84 20.21 -15.90
C VAL A 430 54.05 21.00 -16.43
N LEU A 431 55.21 20.36 -16.54
CA LEU A 431 56.42 20.97 -17.08
C LEU A 431 56.26 21.40 -18.53
N THR A 432 55.69 20.55 -19.38
CA THR A 432 55.68 20.73 -20.85
C THR A 432 54.40 21.36 -21.39
N ASN A 433 53.33 21.49 -20.60
CA ASN A 433 52.09 22.09 -21.06
C ASN A 433 52.23 23.61 -21.25
N ASN A 434 51.17 24.21 -21.89
CA ASN A 434 51.16 25.64 -22.21
C ASN A 434 50.70 26.54 -21.03
N MET A 435 50.82 26.06 -19.79
CA MET A 435 50.58 26.90 -18.61
C MET A 435 51.63 28.00 -18.48
N THR A 436 51.18 29.22 -18.27
CA THR A 436 52.06 30.39 -18.22
C THR A 436 52.41 30.81 -16.79
N TYR A 437 53.55 31.49 -16.64
CA TYR A 437 53.87 32.12 -15.37
C TYR A 437 53.10 33.43 -15.24
N LEU A 438 52.31 33.53 -14.17
CA LEU A 438 51.55 34.73 -13.84
C LEU A 438 52.08 35.35 -12.54
N ARG A 439 52.73 36.50 -12.66
CA ARG A 439 53.17 37.25 -11.47
C ARG A 439 51.97 37.82 -10.74
N THR A 440 51.63 37.25 -9.60
CA THR A 440 50.62 37.75 -8.70
C THR A 440 51.25 38.04 -7.35
N TYR A 441 51.08 39.24 -6.84
CA TYR A 441 51.75 39.68 -5.61
C TYR A 441 50.81 39.74 -4.40
N GLU A 442 49.73 38.98 -4.42
CA GLU A 442 48.75 38.96 -3.33
C GLU A 442 49.38 38.59 -2.00
N HIS A 443 50.32 37.60 -1.99
CA HIS A 443 51.04 37.13 -0.82
C HIS A 443 52.11 38.11 -0.32
N THR A 444 52.42 39.16 -1.05
CA THR A 444 53.37 40.22 -0.63
C THR A 444 52.72 41.41 0.01
N LYS A 445 51.37 41.41 0.07
CA LYS A 445 50.61 42.46 0.77
C LYS A 445 50.84 42.33 2.28
N SER A 446 50.97 43.43 3.00
CA SER A 446 51.22 43.45 4.44
C SER A 446 50.10 42.80 5.28
N ASP A 447 48.88 42.70 4.74
CA ASP A 447 47.70 42.11 5.35
C ASP A 447 47.45 40.65 4.89
N TRP A 448 48.34 40.07 4.11
CA TRP A 448 48.17 38.71 3.62
C TRP A 448 48.32 37.69 4.75
N VAL A 449 47.30 36.82 4.89
CA VAL A 449 47.32 35.68 5.82
C VAL A 449 47.08 34.40 5.03
N TRP A 450 47.95 33.41 5.23
CA TRP A 450 47.79 32.07 4.68
C TRP A 450 46.58 31.38 5.35
N LYS A 451 45.49 31.22 4.61
CA LYS A 451 44.28 30.50 5.07
C LYS A 451 44.51 28.99 4.98
N ASP A 452 43.79 28.22 5.76
CA ASP A 452 43.78 26.74 5.66
C ASP A 452 43.46 26.25 4.25
N SER A 453 42.62 26.99 3.49
CA SER A 453 42.22 26.70 2.13
C SER A 453 43.22 27.10 1.04
N TRP A 454 44.40 27.63 1.40
CA TRP A 454 45.32 28.23 0.42
C TRP A 454 45.73 27.26 -0.70
N VAL A 455 45.92 25.95 -0.40
CA VAL A 455 46.27 24.93 -1.40
C VAL A 455 45.14 24.74 -2.40
N ASP A 456 43.91 24.63 -1.94
CA ASP A 456 42.71 24.53 -2.82
C ASP A 456 42.53 25.78 -3.67
N ASP A 457 42.61 26.96 -3.03
CA ASP A 457 42.40 28.24 -3.69
C ASP A 457 43.48 28.47 -4.77
N MET A 458 44.76 28.11 -4.51
CA MET A 458 45.86 28.23 -5.48
C MET A 458 45.77 27.18 -6.60
N ALA A 459 45.46 25.92 -6.31
CA ALA A 459 45.27 24.90 -7.34
C ALA A 459 44.08 25.21 -8.24
N LYS A 460 42.95 25.67 -7.67
CA LYS A 460 41.79 26.15 -8.41
C LYS A 460 42.15 27.30 -9.33
N SER A 461 42.86 28.29 -8.79
CA SER A 461 43.33 29.45 -9.57
C SER A 461 44.28 29.06 -10.71
N GLN A 462 45.17 28.10 -10.49
CA GLN A 462 46.02 27.54 -11.58
C GLN A 462 45.19 26.98 -12.73
N MET A 463 44.15 26.21 -12.40
CA MET A 463 43.26 25.62 -13.41
C MET A 463 42.37 26.64 -14.09
N ASP A 464 41.91 27.67 -13.38
CA ASP A 464 41.00 28.72 -13.92
C ASP A 464 41.75 29.66 -14.89
N ASN A 465 43.03 29.95 -14.60
CA ASN A 465 43.82 30.90 -15.37
C ASN A 465 44.77 30.23 -16.37
N ASN A 466 44.80 28.91 -16.43
CA ASN A 466 45.78 28.14 -17.18
C ASN A 466 47.22 28.61 -16.92
N GLY A 467 47.54 28.85 -15.64
CA GLY A 467 48.84 29.39 -15.24
C GLY A 467 48.84 30.00 -13.84
N GLY A 468 50.04 30.33 -13.34
CA GLY A 468 50.17 30.89 -12.00
C GLY A 468 51.61 31.21 -11.61
N ASN A 469 51.81 31.55 -10.35
CA ASN A 469 53.10 31.66 -9.70
C ASN A 469 53.53 30.34 -9.04
N CYS A 470 54.71 30.32 -8.42
CA CYS A 470 55.29 29.18 -7.75
C CYS A 470 54.32 28.46 -6.76
N PHE A 471 53.52 29.23 -5.96
CA PHE A 471 52.54 28.64 -5.03
C PHE A 471 51.38 27.94 -5.73
N ARG A 472 50.95 28.46 -6.87
CA ARG A 472 49.89 27.82 -7.68
C ARG A 472 50.39 26.55 -8.33
N TYR A 473 51.59 26.54 -8.89
CA TYR A 473 52.23 25.35 -9.45
C TYR A 473 52.43 24.26 -8.38
N ALA A 474 52.95 24.62 -7.20
CA ALA A 474 53.15 23.72 -6.09
C ALA A 474 51.82 23.10 -5.60
N ALA A 475 50.82 23.93 -5.35
CA ALA A 475 49.49 23.46 -4.92
C ALA A 475 48.84 22.52 -5.94
N PHE A 476 48.90 22.88 -7.21
CA PHE A 476 48.34 22.08 -8.30
C PHE A 476 49.05 20.74 -8.48
N LEU A 477 50.37 20.75 -8.53
CA LEU A 477 51.18 19.51 -8.62
C LEU A 477 50.98 18.59 -7.40
N GLY A 478 50.98 19.18 -6.20
CA GLY A 478 50.79 18.43 -4.96
C GLY A 478 49.45 17.69 -4.92
N MET A 479 48.37 18.37 -5.31
CA MET A 479 47.04 17.74 -5.40
C MET A 479 46.97 16.66 -6.48
N LEU A 480 47.54 16.88 -7.65
CA LEU A 480 47.61 15.86 -8.71
C LEU A 480 48.35 14.59 -8.22
N ILE A 481 49.53 14.74 -7.59
CA ILE A 481 50.29 13.61 -7.06
C ILE A 481 49.52 12.89 -5.96
N ARG A 482 48.92 13.61 -5.04
CA ARG A 482 48.14 13.02 -3.94
C ARG A 482 47.01 12.16 -4.48
N GLU A 483 46.21 12.68 -5.39
CA GLU A 483 45.06 11.93 -5.96
C GLU A 483 45.48 10.76 -6.84
N ALA A 484 46.60 10.86 -7.55
CA ALA A 484 47.09 9.81 -8.43
C ALA A 484 47.68 8.62 -7.67
N THR A 485 48.31 8.88 -6.53
CA THR A 485 49.17 7.90 -5.85
C THR A 485 48.69 7.48 -4.47
N GLY A 486 47.89 8.31 -3.79
CA GLY A 486 47.55 8.12 -2.38
C GLY A 486 48.70 8.31 -1.40
N LEU A 487 49.91 8.63 -1.87
CA LEU A 487 51.09 8.85 -1.00
C LEU A 487 50.92 10.08 -0.12
N PRO A 488 51.61 10.13 1.04
CA PRO A 488 51.69 11.36 1.82
C PRO A 488 52.35 12.48 1.01
N VAL A 489 51.67 13.60 0.88
CA VAL A 489 52.14 14.80 0.16
C VAL A 489 52.02 16.01 1.08
N MET A 490 53.06 16.85 1.06
CA MET A 490 53.01 18.18 1.69
C MET A 490 53.28 19.23 0.63
N VAL A 491 52.48 20.30 0.66
CA VAL A 491 52.67 21.50 -0.17
C VAL A 491 53.19 22.61 0.72
N TYR A 492 54.30 23.21 0.34
CA TYR A 492 54.98 24.23 1.14
C TYR A 492 54.78 25.62 0.55
N HIS A 493 54.64 26.60 1.42
CA HIS A 493 54.97 28.00 1.16
C HIS A 493 56.14 28.39 2.04
N GLY A 494 57.15 28.95 1.47
CA GLY A 494 58.40 29.25 2.18
C GLY A 494 59.27 30.19 1.38
N GLN A 495 60.58 29.96 1.46
CA GLN A 495 61.61 30.77 0.82
C GLN A 495 62.63 29.88 0.11
N THR A 496 63.20 30.37 -0.98
CA THR A 496 64.29 29.75 -1.69
C THR A 496 65.48 30.73 -1.77
N VAL A 497 66.69 30.14 -1.87
CA VAL A 497 67.91 30.90 -2.16
C VAL A 497 67.94 31.22 -3.65
N GLY A 498 67.88 32.49 -4.03
CA GLY A 498 68.07 32.93 -5.40
C GLY A 498 69.54 33.05 -5.74
N SER A 499 69.92 32.90 -7.04
CA SER A 499 71.31 32.94 -7.51
C SER A 499 72.00 34.31 -7.30
N SER A 500 71.26 35.35 -6.98
CA SER A 500 71.78 36.73 -6.88
C SER A 500 71.09 37.64 -5.88
N THR A 501 70.15 37.16 -5.05
CA THR A 501 69.37 37.97 -4.10
C THR A 501 69.10 37.19 -2.80
N PRO A 502 68.85 37.91 -1.66
CA PRO A 502 68.42 37.26 -0.43
C PRO A 502 67.07 36.58 -0.61
N LEU A 503 66.79 35.62 0.22
CA LEU A 503 65.64 34.71 0.26
C LEU A 503 64.39 35.23 -0.46
N THR A 504 63.92 34.45 -1.47
CA THR A 504 62.72 34.77 -2.28
C THR A 504 61.55 33.90 -1.85
N PRO A 505 60.32 34.45 -1.63
CA PRO A 505 59.13 33.66 -1.37
C PRO A 505 58.89 32.63 -2.47
N HIS A 506 58.69 31.36 -2.09
CA HIS A 506 58.54 30.25 -3.03
C HIS A 506 57.64 29.15 -2.51
N GLY A 507 57.05 28.34 -3.44
CA GLY A 507 56.21 27.18 -3.15
C GLY A 507 56.76 25.94 -3.81
N TRP A 508 56.79 24.81 -3.09
CA TRP A 508 57.20 23.50 -3.59
C TRP A 508 56.41 22.36 -2.98
N VAL A 509 56.62 21.15 -3.50
CA VAL A 509 55.97 19.91 -3.04
C VAL A 509 56.98 18.95 -2.47
N THR A 510 56.61 18.25 -1.38
CA THR A 510 57.31 17.03 -0.99
C THR A 510 56.38 15.83 -0.97
N VAL A 511 56.94 14.68 -1.36
CA VAL A 511 56.23 13.39 -1.41
C VAL A 511 57.00 12.35 -0.63
N TYR A 512 56.33 11.62 0.26
CA TYR A 512 56.94 10.55 1.02
C TYR A 512 56.91 9.24 0.23
N GLN A 513 58.10 8.73 -0.08
CA GLN A 513 58.31 7.50 -0.84
C GLN A 513 59.51 6.74 -0.24
N ASP A 514 59.41 5.42 -0.13
CA ASP A 514 60.52 4.55 0.28
C ASP A 514 61.24 5.05 1.58
N ASN A 515 60.45 5.50 2.55
CA ASN A 515 60.91 6.06 3.83
C ASN A 515 61.68 7.39 3.72
N VAL A 516 61.59 8.10 2.59
CA VAL A 516 62.27 9.38 2.34
C VAL A 516 61.27 10.40 1.80
N TRP A 517 61.36 11.65 2.26
CA TRP A 517 60.71 12.77 1.64
C TRP A 517 61.52 13.29 0.46
N TYR A 518 60.89 13.35 -0.72
CA TYR A 518 61.48 13.88 -1.94
C TYR A 518 60.81 15.18 -2.34
N VAL A 519 61.61 16.17 -2.71
CA VAL A 519 61.17 17.46 -3.27
C VAL A 519 60.86 17.29 -4.75
N TYR A 520 59.78 17.96 -5.17
CA TYR A 520 59.38 18.14 -6.54
C TYR A 520 59.01 19.62 -6.76
N ASP A 521 59.77 20.31 -7.63
CA ASP A 521 59.55 21.72 -7.92
C ASP A 521 59.51 21.97 -9.43
N VAL A 522 58.31 21.78 -9.98
CA VAL A 522 58.08 21.89 -11.42
C VAL A 522 58.12 23.33 -11.92
N GLU A 523 57.92 24.31 -11.06
CA GLU A 523 57.92 25.72 -11.47
C GLU A 523 59.35 26.22 -11.73
N LEU A 524 60.32 25.92 -10.84
CA LEU A 524 61.72 26.23 -11.07
C LEU A 524 62.26 25.48 -12.28
N ASP A 525 61.96 24.20 -12.45
CA ASP A 525 62.35 23.46 -13.64
C ASP A 525 61.75 24.03 -14.95
N LYS A 526 60.58 24.60 -14.89
CA LYS A 526 59.89 25.17 -16.05
C LYS A 526 60.37 26.54 -16.47
N PHE A 527 60.64 27.42 -15.50
CA PHE A 527 60.87 28.86 -15.73
C PHE A 527 62.26 29.36 -15.33
N SER A 528 63.09 28.50 -14.77
CA SER A 528 64.48 28.81 -14.50
C SER A 528 65.41 28.21 -15.56
N ASN A 529 66.68 28.66 -15.59
CA ASN A 529 67.70 28.13 -16.51
C ASN A 529 68.33 26.80 -16.01
N TYR A 530 67.67 26.10 -15.10
CA TYR A 530 68.09 24.80 -14.62
C TYR A 530 67.76 23.70 -15.65
N ASP A 531 68.47 22.58 -15.61
CA ASP A 531 68.11 21.37 -16.37
C ASP A 531 66.70 20.93 -15.97
N SER A 532 65.85 20.63 -16.94
CA SER A 532 64.42 20.31 -16.81
C SER A 532 64.06 19.09 -15.92
N SER A 533 65.05 18.48 -15.28
CA SER A 533 64.85 17.40 -14.30
C SER A 533 65.62 17.62 -12.99
N PHE A 534 66.19 18.79 -12.82
CA PHE A 534 67.05 19.09 -11.65
C PHE A 534 66.32 18.99 -10.32
N LEU A 535 65.08 19.42 -10.24
CA LEU A 535 64.26 19.41 -9.02
C LEU A 535 63.18 18.32 -9.02
N TYR A 536 63.33 17.35 -9.88
CA TYR A 536 62.53 16.13 -9.89
C TYR A 536 63.11 15.08 -8.93
N LYS A 537 62.37 14.69 -7.88
CA LYS A 537 62.73 13.62 -6.93
C LYS A 537 64.09 13.88 -6.20
N VAL A 538 64.27 15.07 -5.69
CA VAL A 538 65.44 15.41 -4.86
C VAL A 538 65.16 15.04 -3.41
N PRO A 539 66.01 14.23 -2.72
CA PRO A 539 65.81 13.99 -1.30
C PRO A 539 65.75 15.33 -0.52
N ALA A 540 64.72 15.51 0.31
CA ALA A 540 64.49 16.79 1.00
C ALA A 540 65.70 17.20 1.89
N SER A 541 66.41 16.21 2.45
CA SER A 541 67.63 16.43 3.22
C SER A 541 68.80 16.93 2.40
N LYS A 542 68.74 16.82 1.08
CA LYS A 542 69.78 17.28 0.13
C LYS A 542 69.41 18.53 -0.64
N SER A 543 68.14 19.04 -0.44
CA SER A 543 67.70 20.26 -1.08
C SER A 543 68.18 21.48 -0.28
N ASN A 544 69.22 22.09 -0.77
CA ASN A 544 69.82 23.26 -0.16
C ASN A 544 69.20 24.59 -0.61
N ILE A 545 68.26 24.57 -1.53
CA ILE A 545 67.60 25.75 -2.09
C ILE A 545 66.23 26.04 -1.46
N HIS A 546 65.57 25.05 -0.86
CA HIS A 546 64.28 25.20 -0.22
C HIS A 546 64.45 25.38 1.29
N LEU A 547 64.12 26.57 1.77
CA LEU A 547 64.38 26.98 3.16
C LEU A 547 63.08 27.50 3.82
N GLN A 548 63.01 27.36 5.15
CA GLN A 548 62.01 27.99 6.01
C GLN A 548 60.57 27.89 5.53
N GLY A 549 60.16 26.67 5.11
CA GLY A 549 58.80 26.47 4.60
C GLY A 549 57.82 25.97 5.66
N VAL A 550 56.55 26.42 5.57
CA VAL A 550 55.43 25.87 6.30
C VAL A 550 54.68 24.90 5.38
N GLY A 551 54.58 23.64 5.77
CA GLY A 551 53.96 22.58 4.96
C GLY A 551 52.50 22.35 5.31
N THR A 552 51.65 22.31 4.29
CA THR A 552 50.26 21.89 4.41
C THR A 552 50.12 20.41 3.99
N LYS A 553 49.59 19.57 4.88
CA LYS A 553 49.38 18.15 4.65
C LYS A 553 48.16 17.89 3.76
N LEU A 554 48.30 17.01 2.79
CA LEU A 554 47.23 16.51 1.94
C LEU A 554 46.79 15.08 2.30
N TYR A 555 47.04 14.64 3.54
CA TYR A 555 46.75 13.26 3.98
C TYR A 555 46.26 13.22 5.43
#